data_01f2fa598503e7a383b8f8104d60ef28
#
_entry.id   01f2fa598503e7a383b8f8104d60ef28
#
_cell.length_a   1.000
_cell.length_b   1.000
_cell.length_c   1.000
_cell.angle_alpha   90.00
_cell.angle_beta   90.00
_cell.angle_gamma   90.00
#
_symmetry.space_group_name_H-M   'P 1'
#
loop_
_entity.id
_entity.type
_entity.pdbx_description
1 polymer ?
#
loop_
_entity_poly.entity_id
_entity_poly.type
_entity_poly.pdbx_seq_one_letter_code
_entity_poly.pdbx_strand_id
1 'polypeptide(L)'
;MDLSAYGSAMSDPSVDPPSQLDLLRWAEALAGSARTGLGFTESLYERERYEEVLHVAAEIRARADALSGRPFDVDTLVVDWLGSVGRGVPGYVTPKVTIGAVVGNDAGELLLVQRADSGVWLYPTGWADVGYSAAEVVVKEVFEETGIRCEVVRPIAILDGMRLGITGIPLYSLVFHCRMTGGELSAHPLECSDVGFFEEGGLPEGSALPEEWAAEAFAAIRGEELDVRFDRPRVPPWLAGEA
;
A
#
# COMPACT_ATOMS: atom_id res chain seq x y z
N MET A 1 19.50 9.98 -42.73
CA MET A 1 18.31 10.16 -41.88
C MET A 1 18.63 11.27 -40.92
N ASP A 2 18.03 12.41 -41.10
CA ASP A 2 18.35 13.63 -40.34
C ASP A 2 17.68 13.56 -38.97
N LEU A 3 18.48 13.47 -37.91
CA LEU A 3 18.04 13.39 -36.52
C LEU A 3 17.82 14.78 -35.88
N SER A 4 17.87 15.87 -36.68
CA SER A 4 17.70 17.23 -36.18
C SER A 4 16.25 17.60 -35.82
N ALA A 5 15.27 16.74 -36.11
CA ALA A 5 13.85 16.97 -35.86
C ALA A 5 13.36 16.50 -34.47
N TYR A 6 14.21 15.85 -33.67
CA TYR A 6 13.82 15.37 -32.32
C TYR A 6 14.17 16.35 -31.18
N GLY A 7 14.67 17.54 -31.50
CA GLY A 7 15.20 18.51 -30.56
C GLY A 7 14.25 19.57 -30.04
N SER A 8 12.93 19.38 -30.13
CA SER A 8 11.97 20.31 -29.50
C SER A 8 10.79 19.53 -28.91
N ALA A 9 11.08 18.73 -27.89
CA ALA A 9 10.04 18.35 -26.96
C ALA A 9 9.64 19.64 -26.24
N MET A 10 8.51 20.21 -26.62
CA MET A 10 7.85 21.30 -25.94
C MET A 10 7.61 20.83 -24.50
N SER A 11 8.41 21.34 -23.55
CA SER A 11 8.05 21.29 -22.13
C SER A 11 6.72 22.01 -22.01
N ASP A 12 5.69 21.31 -21.56
CA ASP A 12 4.42 21.92 -21.20
C ASP A 12 4.72 22.94 -20.07
N PRO A 13 4.52 24.24 -20.28
CA PRO A 13 4.88 25.25 -19.28
C PRO A 13 3.97 25.22 -18.04
N SER A 14 3.02 24.29 -17.98
CA SER A 14 2.08 24.13 -16.86
C SER A 14 2.53 23.09 -15.80
N VAL A 15 3.61 22.35 -16.04
CA VAL A 15 4.13 21.36 -15.09
C VAL A 15 5.36 21.93 -14.40
N ASP A 16 5.24 22.26 -13.13
CA ASP A 16 6.37 22.64 -12.31
C ASP A 16 7.43 21.53 -12.29
N PRO A 17 8.72 21.87 -12.30
CA PRO A 17 9.77 20.88 -12.18
C PRO A 17 9.61 20.10 -10.86
N PRO A 18 9.94 18.79 -10.85
CA PRO A 18 9.79 17.97 -9.66
C PRO A 18 10.59 18.57 -8.49
N SER A 19 9.95 18.63 -7.34
CA SER A 19 10.60 19.03 -6.09
C SER A 19 11.62 17.97 -5.64
N GLN A 20 12.52 18.34 -4.73
CA GLN A 20 13.42 17.38 -4.08
C GLN A 20 12.63 16.21 -3.45
N LEU A 21 11.50 16.51 -2.82
CA LEU A 21 10.66 15.50 -2.18
C LEU A 21 10.06 14.52 -3.21
N ASP A 22 9.66 15.01 -4.38
CA ASP A 22 9.17 14.14 -5.46
C ASP A 22 10.26 13.20 -5.95
N LEU A 23 11.46 13.71 -6.14
CA LEU A 23 12.60 12.89 -6.56
C LEU A 23 12.95 11.83 -5.50
N LEU A 24 12.97 12.18 -4.22
CA LEU A 24 13.18 11.24 -3.14
C LEU A 24 12.12 10.15 -3.11
N ARG A 25 10.85 10.51 -3.22
CA ARG A 25 9.73 9.57 -3.26
C ARG A 25 9.84 8.62 -4.46
N TRP A 26 10.13 9.12 -5.66
CA TRP A 26 10.28 8.29 -6.85
C TRP A 26 11.45 7.32 -6.73
N ALA A 27 12.60 7.79 -6.23
CA ALA A 27 13.76 6.94 -6.00
C ALA A 27 13.45 5.79 -5.04
N GLU A 28 12.83 6.08 -3.89
CA GLU A 28 12.49 5.07 -2.88
C GLU A 28 11.44 4.08 -3.41
N ALA A 29 10.44 4.53 -4.17
CA ALA A 29 9.42 3.65 -4.76
C ALA A 29 10.05 2.67 -5.76
N LEU A 30 10.91 3.16 -6.67
CA LEU A 30 11.63 2.32 -7.63
C LEU A 30 12.57 1.35 -6.94
N ALA A 31 13.37 1.83 -5.97
CA ALA A 31 14.28 0.99 -5.21
C ALA A 31 13.54 -0.07 -4.37
N GLY A 32 12.40 0.26 -3.79
CA GLY A 32 11.54 -0.67 -3.06
C GLY A 32 11.02 -1.79 -3.96
N SER A 33 10.52 -1.44 -5.13
CA SER A 33 10.03 -2.41 -6.13
C SER A 33 11.15 -3.33 -6.63
N ALA A 34 12.32 -2.76 -6.96
CA ALA A 34 13.46 -3.53 -7.45
C ALA A 34 14.01 -4.49 -6.38
N ARG A 35 14.19 -4.03 -5.14
CA ARG A 35 14.63 -4.88 -4.03
C ARG A 35 13.63 -6.00 -3.73
N THR A 36 12.34 -5.72 -3.84
CA THR A 36 11.30 -6.74 -3.70
C THR A 36 11.47 -7.81 -4.79
N GLY A 37 11.60 -7.41 -6.04
CA GLY A 37 11.83 -8.33 -7.15
C GLY A 37 13.09 -9.18 -6.96
N LEU A 38 14.21 -8.56 -6.59
CA LEU A 38 15.47 -9.25 -6.30
C LEU A 38 15.37 -10.26 -5.16
N GLY A 39 14.53 -9.97 -4.14
CA GLY A 39 14.31 -10.88 -3.01
C GLY A 39 13.54 -12.16 -3.37
N PHE A 40 12.75 -12.13 -4.43
CA PHE A 40 11.86 -13.24 -4.81
C PHE A 40 12.27 -13.94 -6.11
N THR A 41 13.00 -13.28 -7.02
CA THR A 41 13.34 -13.89 -8.31
C THR A 41 14.49 -14.88 -8.21
N GLU A 42 14.35 -16.02 -8.92
CA GLU A 42 15.42 -16.97 -9.18
C GLU A 42 15.98 -16.84 -10.63
N SER A 43 15.33 -16.01 -11.45
CA SER A 43 15.72 -15.76 -12.84
C SER A 43 16.88 -14.77 -12.91
N LEU A 44 17.99 -15.17 -13.54
CA LEU A 44 19.12 -14.26 -13.78
C LEU A 44 18.74 -13.08 -14.67
N TYR A 45 17.85 -13.30 -15.64
CA TYR A 45 17.35 -12.26 -16.53
C TYR A 45 16.55 -11.20 -15.78
N GLU A 46 15.67 -11.61 -14.86
CA GLU A 46 14.91 -10.67 -14.04
C GLU A 46 15.81 -9.95 -13.04
N ARG A 47 16.79 -10.63 -12.47
CA ARG A 47 17.78 -10.03 -11.57
C ARG A 47 18.48 -8.84 -12.22
N GLU A 48 19.01 -9.02 -13.44
CA GLU A 48 19.65 -7.94 -14.19
C GLU A 48 18.70 -6.74 -14.41
N ARG A 49 17.43 -6.99 -14.68
CA ARG A 49 16.42 -5.92 -14.82
C ARG A 49 16.17 -5.16 -13.53
N TYR A 50 16.05 -5.86 -12.43
CA TYR A 50 15.87 -5.20 -11.13
C TYR A 50 17.13 -4.43 -10.69
N GLU A 51 18.32 -4.93 -10.98
CA GLU A 51 19.57 -4.21 -10.72
C GLU A 51 19.65 -2.93 -11.57
N GLU A 52 19.22 -2.96 -12.82
CA GLU A 52 19.11 -1.77 -13.67
C GLU A 52 18.12 -0.73 -13.09
N VAL A 53 16.97 -1.17 -12.60
CA VAL A 53 15.99 -0.29 -11.92
C VAL A 53 16.59 0.34 -10.66
N LEU A 54 17.39 -0.41 -9.88
CA LEU A 54 18.10 0.14 -8.71
C LEU A 54 19.07 1.25 -9.10
N HIS A 55 19.83 1.09 -10.20
CA HIS A 55 20.73 2.12 -10.70
C HIS A 55 19.98 3.40 -11.06
N VAL A 56 18.86 3.30 -11.80
CA VAL A 56 18.02 4.45 -12.14
C VAL A 56 17.48 5.12 -10.87
N ALA A 57 17.02 4.35 -9.89
CA ALA A 57 16.56 4.88 -8.61
C ALA A 57 17.67 5.63 -7.86
N ALA A 58 18.89 5.08 -7.86
CA ALA A 58 20.06 5.71 -7.23
C ALA A 58 20.46 7.02 -7.91
N GLU A 59 20.38 7.09 -9.24
CA GLU A 59 20.62 8.34 -9.98
C GLU A 59 19.60 9.42 -9.64
N ILE A 60 18.30 9.06 -9.53
CA ILE A 60 17.25 9.99 -9.11
C ILE A 60 17.52 10.48 -7.69
N ARG A 61 17.89 9.57 -6.79
CA ARG A 61 18.23 9.89 -5.39
C ARG A 61 19.42 10.83 -5.31
N ALA A 62 20.49 10.55 -6.04
CA ALA A 62 21.68 11.39 -6.07
C ALA A 62 21.37 12.81 -6.55
N ARG A 63 20.44 12.96 -7.53
CA ARG A 63 20.00 14.29 -7.96
C ARG A 63 19.20 15.02 -6.88
N ALA A 64 18.33 14.31 -6.14
CA ALA A 64 17.59 14.89 -5.03
C ALA A 64 18.54 15.38 -3.92
N ASP A 65 19.54 14.57 -3.58
CA ASP A 65 20.52 14.91 -2.54
C ASP A 65 21.44 16.08 -2.97
N ALA A 66 21.78 16.18 -4.25
CA ALA A 66 22.53 17.31 -4.80
C ALA A 66 21.78 18.65 -4.65
N LEU A 67 20.44 18.65 -4.75
CA LEU A 67 19.62 19.85 -4.53
C LEU A 67 19.71 20.38 -3.09
N SER A 68 20.03 19.51 -2.12
CA SER A 68 20.26 19.89 -0.72
C SER A 68 21.74 20.07 -0.37
N GLY A 69 22.65 20.08 -1.36
CA GLY A 69 24.07 20.24 -1.15
C GLY A 69 24.78 19.02 -0.52
N ARG A 70 24.16 17.85 -0.59
CA ARG A 70 24.69 16.57 -0.07
C ARG A 70 24.84 15.58 -1.22
N PRO A 71 25.87 15.72 -2.08
CA PRO A 71 26.06 14.77 -3.17
C PRO A 71 26.33 13.37 -2.62
N PHE A 72 25.61 12.39 -3.15
CA PHE A 72 25.77 10.98 -2.82
C PHE A 72 26.32 10.23 -4.03
N ASP A 73 27.17 9.23 -3.77
CA ASP A 73 27.72 8.38 -4.83
C ASP A 73 26.70 7.29 -5.20
N VAL A 74 26.34 7.21 -6.49
CA VAL A 74 25.35 6.29 -7.04
C VAL A 74 25.75 4.84 -6.79
N ASP A 75 27.02 4.48 -7.05
CA ASP A 75 27.48 3.10 -6.93
C ASP A 75 27.46 2.63 -5.47
N THR A 76 27.85 3.49 -4.53
CA THR A 76 27.75 3.22 -3.09
C THR A 76 26.29 2.95 -2.67
N LEU A 77 25.36 3.75 -3.15
CA LEU A 77 23.95 3.60 -2.81
C LEU A 77 23.37 2.29 -3.36
N VAL A 78 23.72 1.90 -4.57
CA VAL A 78 23.31 0.62 -5.18
C VAL A 78 23.87 -0.56 -4.39
N VAL A 79 25.15 -0.50 -3.99
CA VAL A 79 25.77 -1.55 -3.16
C VAL A 79 25.07 -1.69 -1.81
N ASP A 80 24.75 -0.59 -1.14
CA ASP A 80 24.01 -0.59 0.12
C ASP A 80 22.62 -1.19 -0.04
N TRP A 81 21.91 -0.83 -1.09
CA TRP A 81 20.58 -1.38 -1.37
C TRP A 81 20.63 -2.87 -1.71
N LEU A 82 21.59 -3.32 -2.51
CA LEU A 82 21.81 -4.75 -2.81
C LEU A 82 22.18 -5.54 -1.55
N GLY A 83 23.00 -4.97 -0.68
CA GLY A 83 23.36 -5.57 0.62
C GLY A 83 22.17 -5.76 1.57
N SER A 84 21.09 -4.99 1.37
CA SER A 84 19.86 -5.08 2.14
C SER A 84 18.86 -6.13 1.62
N VAL A 85 19.12 -6.77 0.47
CA VAL A 85 18.22 -7.76 -0.15
C VAL A 85 18.38 -9.11 0.55
N GLY A 86 17.35 -9.54 1.26
CA GLY A 86 17.24 -10.88 1.84
C GLY A 86 16.40 -11.81 0.96
N ARG A 87 16.58 -13.12 1.09
CA ARG A 87 15.71 -14.08 0.40
C ARG A 87 14.28 -13.98 0.88
N GLY A 88 13.36 -13.66 -0.03
CA GLY A 88 11.93 -13.57 0.23
C GLY A 88 11.49 -12.35 1.07
N VAL A 89 12.43 -11.50 1.52
CA VAL A 89 12.13 -10.25 2.22
C VAL A 89 13.16 -9.19 1.83
N PRO A 90 12.78 -8.14 1.11
CA PRO A 90 13.71 -7.08 0.74
C PRO A 90 14.14 -6.27 1.97
N GLY A 91 15.45 -6.12 2.16
CA GLY A 91 16.03 -5.29 3.20
C GLY A 91 15.92 -5.88 4.61
N TYR A 92 15.61 -5.01 5.57
CA TYR A 92 15.47 -5.40 6.99
C TYR A 92 14.26 -6.32 7.19
N VAL A 93 14.42 -7.39 7.98
CA VAL A 93 13.32 -8.32 8.28
C VAL A 93 12.36 -7.68 9.26
N THR A 94 11.30 -7.07 8.74
CA THR A 94 10.19 -6.51 9.52
C THR A 94 8.87 -7.12 9.04
N PRO A 95 7.79 -7.07 9.83
CA PRO A 95 6.47 -7.35 9.32
C PRO A 95 6.17 -6.47 8.10
N LYS A 96 5.55 -7.04 7.08
CA LYS A 96 5.01 -6.27 5.96
C LYS A 96 3.85 -5.41 6.43
N VAL A 97 3.50 -4.41 5.66
CA VAL A 97 2.36 -3.53 5.97
C VAL A 97 1.35 -3.62 4.84
N THR A 98 0.08 -3.83 5.20
CA THR A 98 -1.07 -3.71 4.30
C THR A 98 -1.96 -2.56 4.77
N ILE A 99 -2.75 -2.06 3.86
CA ILE A 99 -3.72 -0.99 4.11
C ILE A 99 -5.11 -1.56 3.87
N GLY A 100 -6.07 -1.16 4.70
CA GLY A 100 -7.49 -1.51 4.51
C GLY A 100 -8.37 -0.26 4.61
N ALA A 101 -9.49 -0.25 3.90
CA ALA A 101 -10.39 0.89 3.83
C ALA A 101 -11.83 0.52 4.16
N VAL A 102 -12.32 0.98 5.29
CA VAL A 102 -13.76 1.01 5.61
C VAL A 102 -14.34 2.28 4.98
N VAL A 103 -14.96 2.15 3.81
CA VAL A 103 -15.54 3.28 3.06
C VAL A 103 -17.05 3.28 3.20
N GLY A 104 -17.61 4.38 3.73
CA GLY A 104 -19.04 4.61 3.80
C GLY A 104 -19.53 5.56 2.72
N ASN A 105 -20.74 5.32 2.20
CA ASN A 105 -21.48 6.25 1.36
C ASN A 105 -22.49 7.07 2.19
N ASP A 106 -23.20 7.99 1.53
CA ASP A 106 -24.22 8.84 2.18
C ASP A 106 -25.44 8.06 2.69
N ALA A 107 -25.67 6.84 2.19
CA ALA A 107 -26.73 5.93 2.68
C ALA A 107 -26.31 5.17 3.94
N GLY A 108 -25.03 5.27 4.36
CA GLY A 108 -24.49 4.53 5.49
C GLY A 108 -24.10 3.09 5.15
N GLU A 109 -23.97 2.76 3.88
CA GLU A 109 -23.58 1.45 3.39
C GLU A 109 -22.05 1.31 3.32
N LEU A 110 -21.55 0.10 3.53
CA LEU A 110 -20.14 -0.27 3.50
C LEU A 110 -19.73 -0.78 2.11
N LEU A 111 -18.65 -0.22 1.56
CA LEU A 111 -18.05 -0.67 0.32
C LEU A 111 -17.26 -1.97 0.54
N LEU A 112 -17.59 -3.00 -0.24
CA LEU A 112 -16.85 -4.26 -0.28
C LEU A 112 -16.47 -4.62 -1.72
N VAL A 113 -15.39 -5.40 -1.83
CA VAL A 113 -14.92 -6.05 -3.06
C VAL A 113 -14.99 -7.55 -2.90
N GLN A 114 -15.31 -8.26 -3.97
CA GLN A 114 -15.14 -9.70 -4.03
C GLN A 114 -13.81 -10.04 -4.69
N ARG A 115 -12.94 -10.70 -3.98
CA ARG A 115 -11.61 -11.08 -4.53
C ARG A 115 -11.74 -12.11 -5.63
N ALA A 116 -11.05 -11.89 -6.75
CA ALA A 116 -11.08 -12.81 -7.89
C ALA A 116 -10.41 -14.16 -7.61
N ASP A 117 -9.43 -14.20 -6.70
CA ASP A 117 -8.65 -15.40 -6.35
C ASP A 117 -9.39 -16.35 -5.41
N SER A 118 -10.19 -15.83 -4.49
CA SER A 118 -10.82 -16.60 -3.40
C SER A 118 -12.36 -16.52 -3.38
N GLY A 119 -12.94 -15.56 -4.08
CA GLY A 119 -14.38 -15.28 -4.02
C GLY A 119 -14.84 -14.66 -2.70
N VAL A 120 -13.92 -14.33 -1.80
CA VAL A 120 -14.21 -13.77 -0.49
C VAL A 120 -14.54 -12.29 -0.63
N TRP A 121 -15.59 -11.83 0.07
CA TRP A 121 -15.94 -10.44 0.20
C TRP A 121 -15.23 -9.80 1.39
N LEU A 122 -14.56 -8.65 1.17
CA LEU A 122 -13.93 -7.85 2.21
C LEU A 122 -13.89 -6.37 1.78
N TYR A 123 -13.54 -5.50 2.71
CA TYR A 123 -13.26 -4.10 2.36
C TYR A 123 -12.00 -3.98 1.48
N PRO A 124 -11.85 -2.93 0.64
CA PRO A 124 -10.68 -2.72 -0.20
C PRO A 124 -9.38 -2.79 0.59
N THR A 125 -8.39 -3.55 0.09
CA THR A 125 -7.11 -3.75 0.76
C THR A 125 -5.96 -3.90 -0.22
N GLY A 126 -4.79 -3.39 0.13
CA GLY A 126 -3.58 -3.55 -0.66
C GLY A 126 -2.30 -3.49 0.15
N TRP A 127 -1.17 -3.74 -0.49
CA TRP A 127 0.14 -3.57 0.11
C TRP A 127 0.49 -2.09 0.23
N ALA A 128 1.12 -1.72 1.35
CA ALA A 128 1.65 -0.37 1.51
C ALA A 128 2.81 -0.16 0.54
N ASP A 129 2.62 0.74 -0.42
CA ASP A 129 3.63 1.10 -1.41
C ASP A 129 4.71 2.00 -0.82
N VAL A 130 5.97 1.71 -1.17
CA VAL A 130 7.10 2.56 -0.80
C VAL A 130 6.99 3.91 -1.52
N GLY A 131 7.25 4.99 -0.79
CA GLY A 131 7.18 6.35 -1.33
C GLY A 131 5.81 7.03 -1.18
N TYR A 132 4.82 6.33 -0.61
CA TYR A 132 3.51 6.86 -0.28
C TYR A 132 3.26 6.79 1.22
N SER A 133 2.49 7.73 1.75
CA SER A 133 1.94 7.60 3.09
C SER A 133 0.82 6.55 3.11
N ALA A 134 0.55 5.98 4.29
CA ALA A 134 -0.54 5.02 4.44
C ALA A 134 -1.90 5.57 3.98
N ALA A 135 -2.16 6.86 4.21
CA ALA A 135 -3.38 7.52 3.76
C ALA A 135 -3.46 7.67 2.23
N GLU A 136 -2.33 7.93 1.56
CA GLU A 136 -2.29 7.98 0.09
C GLU A 136 -2.53 6.61 -0.53
N VAL A 137 -1.94 5.54 0.05
CA VAL A 137 -2.17 4.17 -0.41
C VAL A 137 -3.63 3.77 -0.25
N VAL A 138 -4.27 4.08 0.88
CA VAL A 138 -5.70 3.80 1.09
C VAL A 138 -6.57 4.39 -0.01
N VAL A 139 -6.39 5.68 -0.33
CA VAL A 139 -7.18 6.34 -1.38
C VAL A 139 -6.90 5.73 -2.76
N LYS A 140 -5.64 5.37 -3.03
CA LYS A 140 -5.22 4.70 -4.26
C LYS A 140 -5.89 3.34 -4.42
N GLU A 141 -5.79 2.47 -3.41
CA GLU A 141 -6.35 1.10 -3.43
C GLU A 141 -7.87 1.13 -3.58
N VAL A 142 -8.57 2.00 -2.84
CA VAL A 142 -10.02 2.16 -2.99
C VAL A 142 -10.38 2.51 -4.43
N PHE A 143 -9.67 3.43 -5.05
CA PHE A 143 -9.95 3.82 -6.42
C PHE A 143 -9.61 2.71 -7.43
N GLU A 144 -8.46 2.05 -7.29
CA GLU A 144 -7.99 1.00 -8.20
C GLU A 144 -8.89 -0.24 -8.14
N GLU A 145 -9.28 -0.68 -6.94
CA GLU A 145 -10.12 -1.87 -6.77
C GLU A 145 -11.60 -1.63 -7.10
N THR A 146 -12.11 -0.40 -6.93
CA THR A 146 -13.56 -0.15 -6.91
C THR A 146 -14.07 0.97 -7.81
N GLY A 147 -13.19 1.83 -8.35
CA GLY A 147 -13.56 3.05 -9.07
C GLY A 147 -14.11 4.18 -8.19
N ILE A 148 -14.24 3.95 -6.88
CA ILE A 148 -14.77 4.92 -5.92
C ILE A 148 -13.66 5.87 -5.46
N ARG A 149 -13.99 7.16 -5.37
CA ARG A 149 -13.13 8.18 -4.76
C ARG A 149 -13.55 8.41 -3.32
N CYS A 150 -12.57 8.48 -2.45
CA CYS A 150 -12.81 8.72 -1.03
C CYS A 150 -11.80 9.70 -0.44
N GLU A 151 -12.12 10.21 0.75
CA GLU A 151 -11.18 10.92 1.61
C GLU A 151 -11.00 10.14 2.92
N VAL A 152 -9.79 10.17 3.44
CA VAL A 152 -9.45 9.51 4.73
C VAL A 152 -9.97 10.37 5.88
N VAL A 153 -10.73 9.77 6.77
CA VAL A 153 -11.23 10.43 7.99
C VAL A 153 -10.27 10.19 9.16
N ARG A 154 -9.97 8.92 9.46
CA ARG A 154 -9.06 8.53 10.55
C ARG A 154 -8.66 7.06 10.47
N PRO A 155 -7.55 6.65 11.11
CA PRO A 155 -7.30 5.24 11.34
C PRO A 155 -8.32 4.69 12.36
N ILE A 156 -8.73 3.42 12.17
CA ILE A 156 -9.67 2.73 13.05
C ILE A 156 -9.14 1.40 13.57
N ALA A 157 -8.13 0.80 12.90
CA ALA A 157 -7.49 -0.39 13.43
C ALA A 157 -6.01 -0.52 13.02
N ILE A 158 -5.24 -1.23 13.85
CA ILE A 158 -3.92 -1.79 13.60
C ILE A 158 -4.01 -3.26 13.96
N LEU A 159 -3.97 -4.15 12.96
CA LEU A 159 -4.23 -5.57 13.13
C LEU A 159 -2.99 -6.39 12.79
N ASP A 160 -2.67 -7.40 13.59
CA ASP A 160 -1.67 -8.41 13.29
C ASP A 160 -2.33 -9.52 12.44
N GLY A 161 -2.13 -9.48 11.13
CA GLY A 161 -2.76 -10.39 10.18
C GLY A 161 -2.37 -11.87 10.40
N MET A 162 -1.15 -12.13 10.88
CA MET A 162 -0.71 -13.47 11.22
C MET A 162 -1.41 -13.98 12.48
N ARG A 163 -1.56 -13.15 13.50
CA ARG A 163 -2.27 -13.47 14.75
C ARG A 163 -3.76 -13.74 14.53
N LEU A 164 -4.36 -13.03 13.60
CA LEU A 164 -5.76 -13.21 13.22
C LEU A 164 -5.98 -14.38 12.25
N GLY A 165 -4.91 -15.06 11.81
CA GLY A 165 -5.00 -16.17 10.86
C GLY A 165 -5.34 -15.75 9.43
N ILE A 166 -5.23 -14.47 9.11
CA ILE A 166 -5.52 -13.93 7.77
C ILE A 166 -4.41 -14.32 6.78
N THR A 167 -3.18 -14.43 7.27
CA THR A 167 -2.00 -14.74 6.45
C THR A 167 -0.98 -15.57 7.21
N GLY A 168 -0.15 -16.34 6.47
CA GLY A 168 1.00 -17.09 7.01
C GLY A 168 2.29 -16.27 7.13
N ILE A 169 2.28 -14.98 6.72
CA ILE A 169 3.46 -14.12 6.82
C ILE A 169 3.24 -13.02 7.86
N PRO A 170 4.29 -12.57 8.57
CA PRO A 170 4.18 -11.45 9.48
C PRO A 170 3.77 -10.18 8.71
N LEU A 171 2.63 -9.59 9.08
CA LEU A 171 2.18 -8.31 8.55
C LEU A 171 1.32 -7.56 9.55
N TYR A 172 1.33 -6.24 9.45
CA TYR A 172 0.38 -5.35 10.09
C TYR A 172 -0.56 -4.76 9.05
N SER A 173 -1.87 -4.81 9.33
CA SER A 173 -2.88 -4.12 8.53
C SER A 173 -3.28 -2.82 9.23
N LEU A 174 -3.10 -1.70 8.53
CA LEU A 174 -3.55 -0.38 8.97
C LEU A 174 -4.90 -0.11 8.31
N VAL A 175 -5.98 -0.09 9.10
CA VAL A 175 -7.32 0.10 8.57
C VAL A 175 -7.81 1.52 8.85
N PHE A 176 -8.30 2.18 7.80
CA PHE A 176 -8.79 3.54 7.86
C PHE A 176 -10.29 3.59 7.58
N HIS A 177 -10.99 4.45 8.33
CA HIS A 177 -12.29 4.93 7.94
C HIS A 177 -12.14 6.00 6.87
N CYS A 178 -12.87 5.83 5.78
CA CYS A 178 -12.92 6.75 4.66
C CYS A 178 -14.36 7.11 4.32
N ARG A 179 -14.57 8.32 3.82
CA ARG A 179 -15.85 8.77 3.32
C ARG A 179 -15.82 8.86 1.79
N MET A 180 -16.83 8.29 1.13
CA MET A 180 -16.97 8.41 -0.31
C MET A 180 -17.15 9.88 -0.70
N THR A 181 -16.46 10.29 -1.79
CA THR A 181 -16.56 11.64 -2.36
C THR A 181 -17.04 11.64 -3.81
N GLY A 182 -17.21 10.46 -4.41
CA GLY A 182 -17.68 10.28 -5.78
C GLY A 182 -17.13 9.03 -6.44
N GLY A 183 -17.24 8.95 -7.75
CA GLY A 183 -16.85 7.78 -8.54
C GLY A 183 -18.05 6.90 -8.86
N GLU A 184 -17.83 5.88 -9.68
CA GLU A 184 -18.79 4.86 -10.06
C GLU A 184 -18.19 3.49 -9.79
N LEU A 185 -18.99 2.53 -9.33
CA LEU A 185 -18.54 1.17 -9.04
C LEU A 185 -17.97 0.51 -10.30
N SER A 186 -16.71 0.08 -10.21
CA SER A 186 -16.00 -0.59 -11.28
C SER A 186 -14.97 -1.53 -10.68
N ALA A 187 -15.25 -2.83 -10.66
CA ALA A 187 -14.32 -3.83 -10.15
C ALA A 187 -13.02 -3.85 -10.98
N HIS A 188 -11.88 -3.94 -10.29
CA HIS A 188 -10.58 -4.10 -10.97
C HIS A 188 -10.55 -5.44 -11.72
N PRO A 189 -10.26 -5.46 -13.04
CA PRO A 189 -10.51 -6.63 -13.89
C PRO A 189 -9.68 -7.87 -13.56
N LEU A 190 -8.57 -7.72 -12.83
CA LEU A 190 -7.67 -8.83 -12.47
C LEU A 190 -7.77 -9.23 -10.99
N GLU A 191 -8.20 -8.33 -10.12
CA GLU A 191 -8.13 -8.51 -8.67
C GLU A 191 -9.50 -8.72 -8.03
N CYS A 192 -10.54 -8.13 -8.60
CA CYS A 192 -11.88 -8.16 -8.07
C CYS A 192 -12.86 -8.75 -9.09
N SER A 193 -13.64 -9.76 -8.68
CA SER A 193 -14.73 -10.31 -9.48
C SER A 193 -16.00 -9.48 -9.39
N ASP A 194 -16.19 -8.75 -8.28
CA ASP A 194 -17.35 -7.90 -8.05
C ASP A 194 -17.03 -6.81 -7.02
N VAL A 195 -17.88 -5.77 -6.97
CA VAL A 195 -17.79 -4.65 -6.04
C VAL A 195 -19.18 -4.09 -5.76
N GLY A 196 -19.45 -3.71 -4.50
CA GLY A 196 -20.76 -3.17 -4.12
C GLY A 196 -20.78 -2.49 -2.78
N PHE A 197 -21.86 -1.73 -2.54
CA PHE A 197 -22.19 -1.18 -1.24
C PHE A 197 -23.25 -2.07 -0.55
N PHE A 198 -23.07 -2.30 0.74
CA PHE A 198 -23.91 -3.20 1.53
C PHE A 198 -24.33 -2.54 2.84
N GLU A 199 -25.60 -2.74 3.22
CA GLU A 199 -26.14 -2.27 4.49
C GLU A 199 -25.75 -3.17 5.66
N GLU A 200 -25.81 -2.62 6.88
CA GLU A 200 -25.62 -3.39 8.11
C GLU A 200 -26.68 -4.50 8.23
N GLY A 201 -26.24 -5.75 8.35
CA GLY A 201 -27.11 -6.92 8.34
C GLY A 201 -27.43 -7.48 6.95
N GLY A 202 -27.02 -6.81 5.86
CA GLY A 202 -27.16 -7.26 4.47
C GLY A 202 -25.82 -7.62 3.82
N LEU A 203 -24.81 -7.99 4.61
CA LEU A 203 -23.51 -8.37 4.05
C LEU A 203 -23.62 -9.62 3.17
N PRO A 204 -22.83 -9.68 2.05
CA PRO A 204 -22.93 -10.78 1.12
C PRO A 204 -22.43 -12.09 1.74
N GLU A 205 -22.97 -13.21 1.23
CA GLU A 205 -22.48 -14.54 1.59
C GLU A 205 -20.98 -14.66 1.25
N GLY A 206 -20.18 -15.26 2.13
CA GLY A 206 -18.74 -15.35 1.97
C GLY A 206 -17.98 -14.09 2.40
N SER A 207 -18.60 -13.20 3.15
CA SER A 207 -17.92 -12.08 3.78
C SER A 207 -16.89 -12.56 4.82
N ALA A 208 -15.67 -12.03 4.73
CA ALA A 208 -14.60 -12.30 5.69
C ALA A 208 -14.63 -11.36 6.91
N LEU A 209 -15.65 -10.51 7.03
CA LEU A 209 -15.78 -9.61 8.17
C LEU A 209 -16.45 -10.35 9.34
N PRO A 210 -15.73 -10.56 10.47
CA PRO A 210 -16.39 -11.02 11.69
C PRO A 210 -17.48 -10.03 12.13
N GLU A 211 -18.56 -10.52 12.73
CA GLU A 211 -19.72 -9.71 13.14
C GLU A 211 -19.33 -8.50 13.99
N GLU A 212 -18.43 -8.69 14.98
CA GLU A 212 -17.93 -7.60 15.81
C GLU A 212 -17.19 -6.53 15.01
N TRP A 213 -16.37 -6.96 14.03
CA TRP A 213 -15.64 -6.03 13.17
C TRP A 213 -16.56 -5.30 12.19
N ALA A 214 -17.55 -5.99 11.65
CA ALA A 214 -18.58 -5.37 10.81
C ALA A 214 -19.34 -4.28 11.57
N ALA A 215 -19.76 -4.56 12.81
CA ALA A 215 -20.44 -3.58 13.66
C ALA A 215 -19.55 -2.32 13.94
N GLU A 216 -18.26 -2.50 14.22
CA GLU A 216 -17.31 -1.39 14.38
C GLU A 216 -17.14 -0.59 13.08
N ALA A 217 -17.08 -1.26 11.92
CA ALA A 217 -17.00 -0.61 10.63
C ALA A 217 -18.22 0.28 10.35
N PHE A 218 -19.43 -0.22 10.59
CA PHE A 218 -20.66 0.57 10.46
C PHE A 218 -20.76 1.69 11.48
N ALA A 219 -20.32 1.48 12.73
CA ALA A 219 -20.27 2.53 13.74
C ALA A 219 -19.29 3.65 13.30
N ALA A 220 -18.15 3.30 12.68
CA ALA A 220 -17.26 4.30 12.12
C ALA A 220 -17.91 5.11 10.99
N ILE A 221 -18.66 4.44 10.08
CA ILE A 221 -19.41 5.08 9.00
C ILE A 221 -20.48 6.04 9.54
N ARG A 222 -21.16 5.69 10.62
CA ARG A 222 -22.12 6.57 11.31
C ARG A 222 -21.48 7.74 12.04
N GLY A 223 -20.12 7.81 12.08
CA GLY A 223 -19.38 8.88 12.77
C GLY A 223 -19.34 8.71 14.29
N GLU A 224 -19.56 7.52 14.80
CA GLU A 224 -19.42 7.25 16.25
C GLU A 224 -17.97 7.37 16.69
N GLU A 225 -17.75 7.85 17.91
CA GLU A 225 -16.42 7.87 18.55
C GLU A 225 -16.01 6.45 18.93
N LEU A 226 -14.97 5.93 18.27
CA LEU A 226 -14.41 4.62 18.54
C LEU A 226 -12.92 4.77 18.82
N ASP A 227 -12.43 4.00 19.79
CA ASP A 227 -10.99 3.82 19.96
C ASP A 227 -10.40 3.06 18.78
N VAL A 228 -9.12 3.30 18.48
CA VAL A 228 -8.41 2.52 17.47
C VAL A 228 -8.26 1.08 17.97
N ARG A 229 -8.83 0.12 17.25
CA ARG A 229 -8.71 -1.30 17.55
C ARG A 229 -7.27 -1.77 17.33
N PHE A 230 -6.71 -2.52 18.28
CA PHE A 230 -5.41 -3.16 18.14
C PHE A 230 -5.33 -4.46 18.93
N ASP A 231 -4.38 -5.31 18.55
CA ASP A 231 -4.16 -6.58 19.24
C ASP A 231 -3.56 -6.35 20.63
N ARG A 232 -4.20 -6.91 21.66
CA ARG A 232 -3.68 -6.83 23.02
C ARG A 232 -2.34 -7.55 23.13
N PRO A 233 -1.37 -6.99 23.89
CA PRO A 233 -0.10 -7.67 24.16
C PRO A 233 -0.33 -9.08 24.74
N ARG A 234 0.47 -10.05 24.26
CA ARG A 234 0.57 -11.36 24.90
C ARG A 234 1.53 -11.26 26.07
N VAL A 235 1.30 -12.04 27.12
CA VAL A 235 2.32 -12.26 28.15
C VAL A 235 3.44 -13.08 27.49
N PRO A 236 4.66 -12.55 27.38
CA PRO A 236 5.76 -13.32 26.80
C PRO A 236 6.07 -14.56 27.62
N PRO A 237 6.48 -15.68 27.02
CA PRO A 237 6.76 -16.93 27.76
C PRO A 237 7.78 -16.76 28.89
N TRP A 238 8.73 -15.82 28.74
CA TRP A 238 9.74 -15.52 29.78
C TRP A 238 9.21 -14.71 30.97
N LEU A 239 8.00 -14.13 30.88
CA LEU A 239 7.31 -13.46 31.99
C LEU A 239 6.18 -14.31 32.57
N ALA A 240 5.85 -15.45 31.97
CA ALA A 240 4.73 -16.32 32.39
C ALA A 240 4.99 -17.05 33.73
N GLY A 241 6.18 -16.93 34.31
CA GLY A 241 6.54 -17.51 35.61
C GLY A 241 6.58 -16.53 36.79
N GLU A 242 6.25 -15.26 36.54
CA GLU A 242 6.29 -14.20 37.58
C GLU A 242 4.89 -13.73 38.05
N ALA A 243 3.81 -14.45 37.67
CA ALA A 243 2.43 -14.14 38.04
C ALA A 243 1.88 -15.12 39.08
#